data_6592439dfc60876cd122b27ec8932cdd
#
_entry.id   6592439dfc60876cd122b27ec8932cdd
#
_cell.length_a   1.000
_cell.length_b   1.000
_cell.length_c   1.000
_cell.angle_alpha   90.00
_cell.angle_beta   90.00
_cell.angle_gamma   90.00
#
_symmetry.space_group_name_H-M   'P 1'
#
loop_
_entity.id
_entity.type
_entity.pdbx_description
1 polymer ?
#
loop_
_entity_poly.entity_id
_entity_poly.type
_entity_poly.pdbx_seq_one_letter_code
_entity_poly.pdbx_strand_id
1 'polypeptide(L)'
;MNQNESMIDRVLVHLFNDLLRIEEKTLQKQVGDLSMREVHIIEAVCAAQKEDNTRTVLAATLRVTVGSLTVAIKTLERKGYVQRLRSETDKRRVHVIPLAPALEVEQHHRAFHQRMVAAVTGAISHDELEVLIKSLHAIYDYFYDQEEA
;
A
#
# COMPACT_ATOMS: atom_id res chain seq x y z
N MET A 1 7.94 31.82 2.96
CA MET A 1 6.60 31.20 2.72
C MET A 1 5.51 32.22 2.97
N ASN A 2 4.59 32.36 2.03
CA ASN A 2 3.39 33.18 2.24
C ASN A 2 2.36 32.40 3.13
N GLN A 3 1.25 33.03 3.47
CA GLN A 3 0.25 32.41 4.39
C GLN A 3 -0.34 31.13 3.82
N ASN A 4 -0.59 31.04 2.50
CA ASN A 4 -1.13 29.86 1.84
C ASN A 4 -0.11 28.73 1.80
N GLU A 5 1.15 29.02 1.51
CA GLU A 5 2.25 28.05 1.52
C GLU A 5 2.44 27.45 2.91
N SER A 6 2.40 28.30 3.96
CA SER A 6 2.48 27.83 5.35
C SER A 6 1.29 26.97 5.77
N MET A 7 0.09 27.24 5.21
CA MET A 7 -1.10 26.41 5.44
C MET A 7 -0.96 25.05 4.76
N ILE A 8 -0.51 25.03 3.49
CA ILE A 8 -0.26 23.79 2.73
C ILE A 8 0.76 22.92 3.46
N ASP A 9 1.91 23.49 3.85
CA ASP A 9 2.94 22.77 4.60
C ASP A 9 2.36 22.10 5.85
N ARG A 10 1.65 22.87 6.67
CA ARG A 10 1.01 22.36 7.89
C ARG A 10 0.02 21.22 7.61
N VAL A 11 -0.84 21.39 6.60
CA VAL A 11 -1.84 20.39 6.23
C VAL A 11 -1.15 19.10 5.77
N LEU A 12 -0.14 19.20 4.91
CA LEU A 12 0.61 18.04 4.42
C LEU A 12 1.30 17.29 5.56
N VAL A 13 2.02 17.99 6.45
CA VAL A 13 2.71 17.37 7.60
C VAL A 13 1.72 16.65 8.50
N HIS A 14 0.59 17.28 8.86
CA HIS A 14 -0.43 16.64 9.68
C HIS A 14 -1.11 15.49 8.97
N LEU A 15 -1.47 15.67 7.69
CA LEU A 15 -2.14 14.65 6.90
C LEU A 15 -1.33 13.36 6.82
N PHE A 16 -0.02 13.45 6.49
CA PHE A 16 0.84 12.27 6.42
C PHE A 16 0.99 11.57 7.76
N ASN A 17 1.23 12.31 8.83
CA ASN A 17 1.37 11.73 10.16
C ASN A 17 0.08 11.10 10.68
N ASP A 18 -1.05 11.76 10.48
CA ASP A 18 -2.34 11.28 10.96
C ASP A 18 -2.89 10.13 10.11
N LEU A 19 -2.69 10.15 8.79
CA LEU A 19 -3.14 9.08 7.90
C LEU A 19 -2.51 7.74 8.30
N LEU A 20 -1.19 7.68 8.39
CA LEU A 20 -0.47 6.46 8.77
C LEU A 20 -0.91 5.96 10.16
N ARG A 21 -1.04 6.86 11.14
CA ARG A 21 -1.46 6.51 12.50
C ARG A 21 -2.91 6.01 12.57
N ILE A 22 -3.82 6.63 11.82
CA ILE A 22 -5.25 6.26 11.82
C ILE A 22 -5.44 4.95 11.06
N GLU A 23 -4.75 4.77 9.94
CA GLU A 23 -4.75 3.54 9.16
C GLU A 23 -4.27 2.36 10.01
N GLU A 24 -3.11 2.48 10.65
CA GLU A 24 -2.58 1.47 11.56
C GLU A 24 -3.57 1.14 12.69
N LYS A 25 -4.10 2.15 13.38
CA LYS A 25 -5.05 1.97 14.47
C LYS A 25 -6.38 1.33 14.02
N THR A 26 -6.84 1.65 12.82
CA THR A 26 -8.10 1.12 12.27
C THR A 26 -7.92 -0.35 11.88
N LEU A 27 -6.80 -0.67 11.24
CA LEU A 27 -6.51 -2.03 10.81
C LEU A 27 -6.12 -2.95 11.98
N GLN A 28 -5.36 -2.48 12.96
CA GLN A 28 -5.03 -3.27 14.16
C GLN A 28 -6.26 -3.83 14.88
N LYS A 29 -7.38 -3.11 14.88
CA LYS A 29 -8.63 -3.60 15.45
C LYS A 29 -9.26 -4.76 14.68
N GLN A 30 -8.94 -4.90 13.40
CA GLN A 30 -9.56 -5.85 12.49
C GLN A 30 -8.65 -7.04 12.15
N VAL A 31 -7.33 -6.80 12.10
CA VAL A 31 -6.35 -7.78 11.61
C VAL A 31 -5.25 -8.13 12.63
N GLY A 32 -5.36 -7.63 13.86
CA GLY A 32 -4.69 -8.02 15.09
C GLY A 32 -3.16 -8.00 15.09
N ASP A 33 -2.51 -8.92 14.42
CA ASP A 33 -1.06 -9.19 14.53
C ASP A 33 -0.22 -8.73 13.31
N LEU A 34 -0.82 -7.95 12.41
CA LEU A 34 -0.15 -7.46 11.21
C LEU A 34 0.36 -6.02 11.40
N SER A 35 1.59 -5.76 10.97
CA SER A 35 2.10 -4.42 10.75
C SER A 35 1.54 -3.83 9.43
N MET A 36 1.54 -2.50 9.29
CA MET A 36 1.12 -1.86 8.04
C MET A 36 1.95 -2.32 6.83
N ARG A 37 3.24 -2.55 7.03
CA ARG A 37 4.10 -3.12 5.98
C ARG A 37 3.62 -4.49 5.52
N GLU A 38 3.22 -5.36 6.45
CA GLU A 38 2.66 -6.69 6.13
C GLU A 38 1.31 -6.56 5.40
N VAL A 39 0.47 -5.60 5.77
CA VAL A 39 -0.79 -5.30 5.07
C VAL A 39 -0.53 -4.87 3.63
N HIS A 40 0.41 -3.96 3.38
CA HIS A 40 0.77 -3.54 2.03
C HIS A 40 1.37 -4.67 1.18
N ILE A 41 2.11 -5.60 1.78
CA ILE A 41 2.59 -6.81 1.09
C ILE A 41 1.41 -7.72 0.71
N ILE A 42 0.46 -7.92 1.62
CA ILE A 42 -0.76 -8.69 1.36
C ILE A 42 -1.54 -8.06 0.19
N GLU A 43 -1.73 -6.74 0.21
CA GLU A 43 -2.40 -6.01 -0.87
C GLU A 43 -1.71 -6.24 -2.22
N ALA A 44 -0.38 -6.09 -2.28
CA ALA A 44 0.38 -6.33 -3.49
C ALA A 44 0.26 -7.77 -3.99
N VAL A 45 0.26 -8.76 -3.08
CA VAL A 45 0.06 -10.18 -3.42
C VAL A 45 -1.35 -10.44 -3.94
N CYS A 46 -2.37 -9.82 -3.35
CA CYS A 46 -3.77 -9.97 -3.79
C CYS A 46 -4.02 -9.28 -5.14
N ALA A 47 -3.37 -8.14 -5.40
CA ALA A 47 -3.50 -7.39 -6.64
C ALA A 47 -2.71 -8.01 -7.82
N ALA A 48 -1.65 -8.76 -7.53
CA ALA A 48 -0.79 -9.34 -8.56
C ALA A 48 -1.53 -10.38 -9.39
N GLN A 49 -1.35 -10.32 -10.71
CA GLN A 49 -1.81 -11.38 -11.60
C GLN A 49 -0.99 -12.66 -11.36
N LYS A 50 -1.53 -13.81 -11.72
CA LYS A 50 -0.95 -15.12 -11.43
C LYS A 50 0.52 -15.27 -11.86
N GLU A 51 0.94 -14.55 -12.91
CA GLU A 51 2.30 -14.61 -13.44
C GLU A 51 3.24 -13.58 -12.78
N ASP A 52 2.67 -12.52 -12.20
CA ASP A 52 3.39 -11.39 -11.60
C ASP A 52 3.56 -11.50 -10.08
N ASN A 53 3.01 -12.52 -9.46
CA ASN A 53 3.10 -12.75 -8.02
C ASN A 53 4.44 -13.39 -7.59
N THR A 54 5.51 -13.15 -8.34
CA THR A 54 6.85 -13.59 -7.97
C THR A 54 7.51 -12.62 -7.00
N ARG A 55 8.43 -13.10 -6.17
CA ARG A 55 9.16 -12.25 -5.22
C ARG A 55 9.86 -11.07 -5.88
N THR A 56 10.41 -11.25 -7.08
CA THR A 56 11.12 -10.19 -7.81
C THR A 56 10.16 -9.09 -8.26
N VAL A 57 9.01 -9.46 -8.84
CA VAL A 57 8.00 -8.50 -9.30
C VAL A 57 7.37 -7.77 -8.10
N LEU A 58 6.99 -8.52 -7.07
CA LEU A 58 6.42 -7.93 -5.85
C LEU A 58 7.40 -6.97 -5.15
N ALA A 59 8.71 -7.30 -5.11
CA ALA A 59 9.72 -6.43 -4.52
C ALA A 59 9.86 -5.12 -5.31
N ALA A 60 9.86 -5.19 -6.64
CA ALA A 60 9.88 -4.01 -7.51
C ALA A 60 8.62 -3.14 -7.31
N THR A 61 7.43 -3.76 -7.29
CA THR A 61 6.16 -3.05 -7.05
C THR A 61 6.14 -2.33 -5.71
N LEU A 62 6.66 -2.97 -4.67
CA LEU A 62 6.73 -2.42 -3.31
C LEU A 62 7.95 -1.53 -3.06
N ARG A 63 8.84 -1.38 -4.03
CA ARG A 63 10.10 -0.62 -3.93
C ARG A 63 10.95 -1.03 -2.73
N VAL A 64 11.08 -2.34 -2.53
CA VAL A 64 11.90 -2.93 -1.48
C VAL A 64 12.89 -3.94 -2.07
N THR A 65 13.91 -4.32 -1.30
CA THR A 65 14.84 -5.37 -1.74
C THR A 65 14.16 -6.74 -1.71
N VAL A 66 14.54 -7.62 -2.64
CA VAL A 66 14.05 -9.02 -2.69
C VAL A 66 14.36 -9.76 -1.39
N GLY A 67 15.51 -9.49 -0.77
CA GLY A 67 15.90 -10.08 0.51
C GLY A 67 14.95 -9.67 1.64
N SER A 68 14.67 -8.38 1.77
CA SER A 68 13.74 -7.83 2.76
C SER A 68 12.32 -8.38 2.58
N LEU A 69 11.83 -8.43 1.33
CA LEU A 69 10.54 -9.02 1.01
C LEU A 69 10.48 -10.51 1.33
N THR A 70 11.55 -11.25 1.05
CA THR A 70 11.62 -12.70 1.33
C THR A 70 11.43 -12.99 2.82
N VAL A 71 12.03 -12.18 3.70
CA VAL A 71 11.86 -12.31 5.16
C VAL A 71 10.41 -12.03 5.56
N ALA A 72 9.81 -10.97 5.05
CA ALA A 72 8.43 -10.62 5.34
C ALA A 72 7.43 -11.68 4.84
N ILE A 73 7.63 -12.23 3.62
CA ILE A 73 6.80 -13.31 3.08
C ILE A 73 6.89 -14.58 3.95
N LYS A 74 8.08 -14.94 4.44
CA LYS A 74 8.22 -16.07 5.37
C LYS A 74 7.42 -15.86 6.66
N THR A 75 7.41 -14.63 7.17
CA THR A 75 6.62 -14.28 8.36
C THR A 75 5.13 -14.39 8.07
N LEU A 76 4.65 -13.86 6.94
CA LEU A 76 3.26 -13.94 6.52
C LEU A 76 2.81 -15.38 6.24
N GLU A 77 3.69 -16.22 5.69
CA GLU A 77 3.42 -17.64 5.50
C GLU A 77 3.26 -18.37 6.85
N ARG A 78 4.15 -18.08 7.82
CA ARG A 78 4.03 -18.64 9.18
C ARG A 78 2.77 -18.19 9.90
N LYS A 79 2.32 -16.95 9.65
CA LYS A 79 1.05 -16.40 10.18
C LYS A 79 -0.19 -16.92 9.44
N GLY A 80 -0.03 -17.64 8.31
CA GLY A 80 -1.13 -18.24 7.56
C GLY A 80 -1.83 -17.31 6.57
N TYR A 81 -1.20 -16.20 6.16
CA TYR A 81 -1.77 -15.25 5.20
C TYR A 81 -1.42 -15.58 3.76
N VAL A 82 -0.24 -16.13 3.50
CA VAL A 82 0.21 -16.44 2.15
C VAL A 82 0.84 -17.83 2.09
N GLN A 83 0.96 -18.36 0.88
CA GLN A 83 1.65 -19.62 0.60
C GLN A 83 2.67 -19.39 -0.52
N ARG A 84 3.85 -20.00 -0.40
CA ARG A 84 4.87 -20.00 -1.46
C ARG A 84 4.75 -21.29 -2.26
N LEU A 85 4.61 -21.14 -3.58
CA LEU A 85 4.57 -22.26 -4.52
C LEU A 85 5.72 -22.14 -5.51
N ARG A 86 6.44 -23.23 -5.73
CA ARG A 86 7.44 -23.29 -6.81
C ARG A 86 6.74 -23.49 -8.15
N SER A 87 7.19 -22.77 -9.17
CA SER A 87 6.71 -22.98 -10.53
C SER A 87 7.07 -24.39 -11.01
N GLU A 88 6.14 -25.04 -11.67
CA GLU A 88 6.37 -26.36 -12.27
C GLU A 88 7.29 -26.27 -13.50
N THR A 89 7.22 -25.16 -14.22
CA THR A 89 7.97 -24.92 -15.47
C THR A 89 9.37 -24.33 -15.22
N ASP A 90 9.52 -23.51 -14.17
CA ASP A 90 10.80 -22.92 -13.78
C ASP A 90 10.99 -23.00 -12.26
N LYS A 91 11.71 -23.97 -11.79
CA LYS A 91 11.97 -24.23 -10.36
C LYS A 91 12.68 -23.07 -9.63
N ARG A 92 13.22 -22.09 -10.36
CA ARG A 92 13.83 -20.88 -9.81
C ARG A 92 12.78 -19.84 -9.42
N ARG A 93 11.59 -19.91 -10.03
CA ARG A 93 10.48 -19.01 -9.75
C ARG A 93 9.68 -19.52 -8.55
N VAL A 94 9.46 -18.64 -7.59
CA VAL A 94 8.60 -18.87 -6.44
C VAL A 94 7.46 -17.86 -6.49
N HIS A 95 6.26 -18.36 -6.64
CA HIS A 95 5.02 -17.59 -6.60
C HIS A 95 4.54 -17.45 -5.15
N VAL A 96 3.95 -16.31 -4.84
CA VAL A 96 3.33 -16.02 -3.55
C VAL A 96 1.81 -15.96 -3.76
N ILE A 97 1.10 -16.87 -3.12
CA ILE A 97 -0.35 -17.03 -3.28
C ILE A 97 -1.05 -16.53 -2.02
N PRO A 98 -2.06 -15.65 -2.14
CA PRO A 98 -2.85 -15.23 -0.99
C PRO A 98 -3.75 -16.37 -0.51
N LEU A 99 -3.88 -16.52 0.81
CA LEU A 99 -4.84 -17.41 1.45
C LEU A 99 -6.07 -16.63 1.90
N ALA A 100 -7.13 -17.32 2.32
CA ALA A 100 -8.39 -16.68 2.70
C ALA A 100 -8.23 -15.54 3.73
N PRO A 101 -7.40 -15.63 4.78
CA PRO A 101 -7.18 -14.51 5.69
C PRO A 101 -6.56 -13.27 5.03
N ALA A 102 -5.70 -13.44 4.01
CA ALA A 102 -5.13 -12.32 3.27
C ALA A 102 -6.20 -11.57 2.46
N LEU A 103 -7.14 -12.30 1.85
CA LEU A 103 -8.25 -11.69 1.10
C LEU A 103 -9.17 -10.87 2.01
N GLU A 104 -9.40 -11.31 3.25
CA GLU A 104 -10.15 -10.55 4.25
C GLU A 104 -9.44 -9.25 4.63
N VAL A 105 -8.13 -9.31 4.89
CA VAL A 105 -7.29 -8.13 5.18
C VAL A 105 -7.33 -7.14 4.03
N GLU A 106 -7.14 -7.59 2.81
CA GLU A 106 -7.20 -6.76 1.60
C GLU A 106 -8.57 -6.10 1.44
N GLN A 107 -9.65 -6.82 1.68
CA GLN A 107 -11.00 -6.28 1.62
C GLN A 107 -11.22 -5.16 2.65
N HIS A 108 -10.76 -5.34 3.89
CA HIS A 108 -10.85 -4.32 4.94
C HIS A 108 -10.02 -3.08 4.59
N HIS A 109 -8.80 -3.25 4.09
CA HIS A 109 -7.93 -2.17 3.68
C HIS A 109 -8.52 -1.39 2.50
N ARG A 110 -9.00 -2.08 1.48
CA ARG A 110 -9.69 -1.48 0.34
C ARG A 110 -10.93 -0.67 0.78
N ALA A 111 -11.75 -1.22 1.67
CA ALA A 111 -12.92 -0.53 2.19
C ALA A 111 -12.56 0.74 2.98
N PHE A 112 -11.42 0.76 3.70
CA PHE A 112 -10.91 1.96 4.35
C PHE A 112 -10.58 3.04 3.32
N HIS A 113 -9.80 2.71 2.27
CA HIS A 113 -9.46 3.65 1.21
C HIS A 113 -10.68 4.15 0.44
N GLN A 114 -11.64 3.28 0.12
CA GLN A 114 -12.88 3.68 -0.55
C GLN A 114 -13.67 4.70 0.26
N ARG A 115 -13.80 4.51 1.59
CA ARG A 115 -14.47 5.48 2.45
C ARG A 115 -13.73 6.82 2.51
N MET A 116 -12.40 6.79 2.59
CA MET A 116 -11.57 8.00 2.58
C MET A 116 -11.75 8.78 1.27
N VAL A 117 -11.65 8.10 0.13
CA VAL A 117 -11.85 8.72 -1.19
C VAL A 117 -13.27 9.28 -1.32
N ALA A 118 -14.28 8.52 -0.92
CA ALA A 118 -15.68 8.98 -0.96
C ALA A 118 -15.91 10.23 -0.10
N ALA A 119 -15.29 10.31 1.08
CA ALA A 119 -15.39 11.49 1.94
C ALA A 119 -14.78 12.73 1.28
N VAL A 120 -13.61 12.58 0.62
CA VAL A 120 -12.95 13.69 -0.10
C VAL A 120 -13.77 14.12 -1.32
N THR A 121 -14.14 13.17 -2.17
CA THR A 121 -14.89 13.47 -3.42
C THR A 121 -16.31 13.98 -3.16
N GLY A 122 -16.92 13.61 -2.05
CA GLY A 122 -18.21 14.14 -1.64
C GLY A 122 -18.18 15.57 -1.06
N ALA A 123 -16.98 16.07 -0.72
CA ALA A 123 -16.79 17.41 -0.14
C ALA A 123 -16.43 18.49 -1.17
N ILE A 124 -16.16 18.12 -2.42
CA ILE A 124 -15.66 19.03 -3.48
C ILE A 124 -16.47 18.86 -4.77
N SER A 125 -16.47 19.91 -5.60
CA SER A 125 -17.08 19.87 -6.94
C SER A 125 -16.20 19.09 -7.94
N HIS A 126 -16.75 18.80 -9.12
CA HIS A 126 -16.03 18.11 -10.18
C HIS A 126 -14.78 18.88 -10.64
N ASP A 127 -14.89 20.20 -10.81
CA ASP A 127 -13.77 21.04 -11.23
C ASP A 127 -12.66 21.08 -10.17
N GLU A 128 -13.04 21.12 -8.88
CA GLU A 128 -12.10 21.07 -7.75
C GLU A 128 -11.41 19.70 -7.66
N LEU A 129 -12.09 18.61 -8.06
CA LEU A 129 -11.50 17.28 -8.10
C LEU A 129 -10.33 17.20 -9.10
N GLU A 130 -10.45 17.79 -10.28
CA GLU A 130 -9.34 17.84 -11.26
C GLU A 130 -8.14 18.61 -10.71
N VAL A 131 -8.40 19.72 -10.01
CA VAL A 131 -7.33 20.52 -9.37
C VAL A 131 -6.67 19.69 -8.25
N LEU A 132 -7.44 18.98 -7.45
CA LEU A 132 -6.93 18.10 -6.39
C LEU A 132 -6.04 16.99 -6.96
N ILE A 133 -6.50 16.30 -8.00
CA ILE A 133 -5.73 15.22 -8.67
C ILE A 133 -4.40 15.76 -9.20
N LYS A 134 -4.42 16.91 -9.87
CA LYS A 134 -3.20 17.57 -10.36
C LYS A 134 -2.25 17.93 -9.22
N SER A 135 -2.77 18.44 -8.11
CA SER A 135 -1.97 18.82 -6.95
C SER A 135 -1.34 17.59 -6.26
N LEU A 136 -2.08 16.48 -6.15
CA LEU A 136 -1.57 15.23 -5.60
C LEU A 136 -0.46 14.63 -6.49
N HIS A 137 -0.61 14.70 -7.81
CA HIS A 137 0.46 14.28 -8.73
C HIS A 137 1.71 15.13 -8.55
N ALA A 138 1.59 16.44 -8.44
CA ALA A 138 2.75 17.32 -8.21
C ALA A 138 3.51 16.98 -6.91
N ILE A 139 2.77 16.62 -5.85
CA ILE A 139 3.37 16.14 -4.59
C ILE A 139 4.08 14.80 -4.81
N TYR A 140 3.43 13.86 -5.51
CA TYR A 140 3.99 12.55 -5.81
C TYR A 140 5.29 12.66 -6.62
N ASP A 141 5.28 13.46 -7.70
CA ASP A 141 6.41 13.68 -8.60
C ASP A 141 7.60 14.29 -7.83
N TYR A 142 7.33 15.27 -6.95
CA TYR A 142 8.36 15.86 -6.10
C TYR A 142 9.09 14.80 -5.25
N PHE A 143 8.36 13.89 -4.61
CA PHE A 143 8.98 12.85 -3.79
C PHE A 143 9.65 11.76 -4.62
N TYR A 144 9.10 11.45 -5.80
CA TYR A 144 9.68 10.49 -6.72
C TYR A 144 11.06 10.94 -7.22
N ASP A 145 11.18 12.19 -7.61
CA ASP A 145 12.44 12.78 -8.07
C ASP A 145 13.52 12.80 -6.96
N GLN A 146 13.12 12.86 -5.68
CA GLN A 146 14.05 12.78 -4.56
C GLN A 146 14.58 11.35 -4.30
N GLU A 147 13.84 10.32 -4.68
CA GLU A 147 14.31 8.93 -4.52
C GLU A 147 15.32 8.51 -5.61
N GLU A 148 15.28 9.17 -6.79
CA GLU A 148 16.19 8.88 -7.90
C GLU A 148 17.47 9.74 -7.89
N ALA A 149 17.56 10.76 -7.05
CA ALA A 149 18.70 11.67 -6.93
C ALA A 149 19.73 11.18 -5.92
#